data_3ad83ff8e8b30052d3c4a73aff4b54bc
#
_entry.id   3ad83ff8e8b30052d3c4a73aff4b54bc
#
_cell.length_a   1.000
_cell.length_b   1.000
_cell.length_c   1.000
_cell.angle_alpha   90.00
_cell.angle_beta   90.00
_cell.angle_gamma   90.00
#
_symmetry.space_group_name_H-M   'P 1'
#
loop_
_entity.id
_entity.type
_entity.pdbx_description
1 polymer ?
#
loop_
_entity_poly.entity_id
_entity_poly.type
_entity_poly.pdbx_seq_one_letter_code
_entity_poly.pdbx_strand_id
1 'polypeptide(L)'
;LEKWALFGGSWGATLALIYAQTHPERVSHLILRGVFTMTQNELAWFYGGGASQFWPDAWEKFIEKIPEDERDDLIAAFHRRLFSGDLRVEIQFGRIWSAWETALASVYSDGRGGEAPSDYARTFARLENHYFINNGFLDHDGQILNAMERIAHIPGWIVQGRYDMICPPKTAIELSKVWPKCDLKMIKNAGHAMSEPGISVELVKIMDRIALSDY
;
A
#
# COMPACT_ATOMS: atom_id res chain seq x y z
N LEU A 1 -0.72 -15.27 24.04
CA LEU A 1 0.08 -15.69 22.87
C LEU A 1 1.49 -15.11 22.98
N GLU A 2 2.49 -15.96 22.79
CA GLU A 2 3.89 -15.52 22.80
C GLU A 2 4.30 -14.97 21.43
N LYS A 3 3.86 -15.65 20.37
CA LYS A 3 4.08 -15.24 18.96
C LYS A 3 2.80 -15.30 18.15
N TRP A 4 2.75 -14.53 17.06
CA TRP A 4 1.65 -14.54 16.09
C TRP A 4 2.15 -14.28 14.67
N ALA A 5 1.38 -14.73 13.70
CA ALA A 5 1.58 -14.39 12.30
C ALA A 5 1.04 -12.97 12.01
N LEU A 6 1.77 -12.20 11.20
CA LEU A 6 1.33 -10.90 10.72
C LEU A 6 0.86 -11.02 9.27
N PHE A 7 -0.33 -10.52 9.01
CA PHE A 7 -0.89 -10.41 7.67
C PHE A 7 -1.11 -8.92 7.33
N GLY A 8 -0.45 -8.43 6.29
CA GLY A 8 -0.55 -7.03 5.90
C GLY A 8 -0.51 -6.82 4.39
N GLY A 9 -1.31 -5.88 3.91
CA GLY A 9 -1.29 -5.47 2.50
C GLY A 9 -1.15 -3.95 2.37
N SER A 10 -0.42 -3.50 1.34
CA SER A 10 -0.22 -2.07 1.10
C SER A 10 0.40 -1.38 2.32
N TRP A 11 -0.22 -0.32 2.85
CA TRP A 11 0.19 0.29 4.11
C TRP A 11 0.25 -0.73 5.27
N GLY A 12 -0.63 -1.74 5.28
CA GLY A 12 -0.56 -2.83 6.26
C GLY A 12 0.70 -3.68 6.16
N ALA A 13 1.32 -3.80 4.98
CA ALA A 13 2.62 -4.46 4.83
C ALA A 13 3.74 -3.60 5.44
N THR A 14 3.69 -2.28 5.28
CA THR A 14 4.58 -1.33 5.96
C THR A 14 4.53 -1.51 7.47
N LEU A 15 3.32 -1.49 8.05
CA LEU A 15 3.11 -1.66 9.50
C LEU A 15 3.60 -3.03 9.98
N ALA A 16 3.31 -4.11 9.24
CA ALA A 16 3.76 -5.45 9.59
C ALA A 16 5.30 -5.56 9.60
N LEU A 17 5.97 -4.96 8.63
CA LEU A 17 7.43 -4.93 8.55
C LEU A 17 8.04 -4.14 9.70
N ILE A 18 7.53 -2.94 9.99
CA ILE A 18 8.01 -2.10 11.11
C ILE A 18 7.80 -2.84 12.44
N TYR A 19 6.61 -3.43 12.66
CA TYR A 19 6.33 -4.20 13.87
C TYR A 19 7.31 -5.37 14.01
N ALA A 20 7.51 -6.16 12.96
CA ALA A 20 8.41 -7.30 12.98
C ALA A 20 9.87 -6.88 13.25
N GLN A 21 10.33 -5.78 12.66
CA GLN A 21 11.67 -5.23 12.88
C GLN A 21 11.88 -4.68 14.30
N THR A 22 10.80 -4.26 14.94
CA THR A 22 10.82 -3.74 16.33
C THR A 22 10.67 -4.86 17.35
N HIS A 23 9.87 -5.89 17.04
CA HIS A 23 9.51 -6.99 17.93
C HIS A 23 9.68 -8.36 17.25
N PRO A 24 10.89 -8.70 16.73
CA PRO A 24 11.09 -9.92 15.95
C PRO A 24 10.79 -11.21 16.74
N GLU A 25 10.99 -11.16 18.07
CA GLU A 25 10.67 -12.27 18.98
C GLU A 25 9.17 -12.58 19.10
N ARG A 26 8.33 -11.64 18.70
CA ARG A 26 6.85 -11.77 18.75
C ARG A 26 6.23 -12.29 17.47
N VAL A 27 7.01 -12.40 16.40
CA VAL A 27 6.51 -12.74 15.06
C VAL A 27 6.91 -14.15 14.67
N SER A 28 5.92 -14.98 14.33
CA SER A 28 6.13 -16.33 13.83
C SER A 28 6.29 -16.35 12.31
N HIS A 29 5.45 -15.62 11.60
CA HIS A 29 5.39 -15.56 10.14
C HIS A 29 4.97 -14.16 9.66
N LEU A 30 5.38 -13.80 8.44
CA LEU A 30 4.94 -12.59 7.75
C LEU A 30 4.27 -12.93 6.42
N ILE A 31 3.05 -12.48 6.23
CA ILE A 31 2.31 -12.63 4.98
C ILE A 31 2.00 -11.24 4.44
N LEU A 32 2.66 -10.86 3.34
CA LEU A 32 2.58 -9.52 2.78
C LEU A 32 1.94 -9.56 1.39
N ARG A 33 1.12 -8.55 1.08
CA ARG A 33 0.50 -8.37 -0.23
C ARG A 33 0.66 -6.94 -0.70
N GLY A 34 1.00 -6.75 -2.00
CA GLY A 34 1.14 -5.42 -2.57
C GLY A 34 2.08 -4.57 -1.71
N VAL A 35 3.34 -5.00 -1.63
CA VAL A 35 4.31 -4.44 -0.66
C VAL A 35 4.54 -2.97 -0.90
N PHE A 36 4.43 -2.20 0.17
CA PHE A 36 4.76 -0.80 0.27
C PHE A 36 5.77 -0.61 1.39
N THR A 37 6.86 0.11 1.14
CA THR A 37 7.92 0.37 2.11
C THR A 37 8.05 1.85 2.49
N MET A 38 7.11 2.67 2.04
CA MET A 38 7.02 4.09 2.37
C MET A 38 8.21 4.92 1.89
N THR A 39 8.84 4.55 0.77
CA THR A 39 9.91 5.34 0.19
C THR A 39 9.38 6.55 -0.59
N GLN A 40 10.20 7.60 -0.67
CA GLN A 40 9.87 8.77 -1.48
C GLN A 40 9.64 8.42 -2.97
N ASN A 41 10.37 7.43 -3.48
CA ASN A 41 10.17 6.95 -4.85
C ASN A 41 8.80 6.28 -5.05
N GLU A 42 8.28 5.55 -4.06
CA GLU A 42 6.95 4.96 -4.12
C GLU A 42 5.86 6.03 -4.05
N LEU A 43 6.02 7.04 -3.19
CA LEU A 43 5.11 8.18 -3.14
C LEU A 43 5.14 9.01 -4.43
N ALA A 44 6.33 9.27 -4.98
CA ALA A 44 6.47 9.97 -6.26
C ALA A 44 5.86 9.18 -7.42
N TRP A 45 5.98 7.86 -7.43
CA TRP A 45 5.30 7.02 -8.39
C TRP A 45 3.78 7.22 -8.34
N PHE A 46 3.19 7.19 -7.16
CA PHE A 46 1.74 7.15 -7.01
C PHE A 46 1.09 8.54 -6.97
N TYR A 47 1.71 9.51 -6.29
CA TYR A 47 1.20 10.87 -6.11
C TYR A 47 2.02 11.96 -6.82
N GLY A 48 3.15 11.61 -7.42
CA GLY A 48 4.00 12.53 -8.19
C GLY A 48 3.90 12.36 -9.70
N GLY A 49 2.88 11.65 -10.20
CA GLY A 49 2.62 11.52 -11.63
C GLY A 49 3.23 10.31 -12.34
N GLY A 50 3.94 9.42 -11.64
CA GLY A 50 4.47 8.19 -12.24
C GLY A 50 3.37 7.31 -12.82
N ALA A 51 2.38 6.96 -12.01
CA ALA A 51 1.24 6.14 -12.39
C ALA A 51 0.29 6.84 -13.38
N SER A 52 0.30 8.17 -13.45
CA SER A 52 -0.50 8.95 -14.38
C SER A 52 -0.23 8.63 -15.85
N GLN A 53 0.96 8.11 -16.15
CA GLN A 53 1.32 7.69 -17.51
C GLN A 53 0.43 6.55 -18.04
N PHE A 54 -0.18 5.77 -17.15
CA PHE A 54 -1.07 4.67 -17.51
C PHE A 54 -2.54 5.01 -17.30
N TRP A 55 -2.86 5.97 -16.42
CA TRP A 55 -4.21 6.46 -16.12
C TRP A 55 -4.29 7.99 -16.21
N PRO A 56 -4.02 8.61 -17.37
CA PRO A 56 -4.02 10.07 -17.49
C PRO A 56 -5.40 10.69 -17.24
N ASP A 57 -6.47 10.02 -17.65
CA ASP A 57 -7.84 10.46 -17.46
C ASP A 57 -8.30 10.46 -15.97
N ALA A 58 -7.86 9.47 -15.20
CA ALA A 58 -8.09 9.43 -13.76
C ALA A 58 -7.22 10.46 -13.03
N TRP A 59 -5.98 10.66 -13.49
CA TRP A 59 -5.08 11.66 -12.95
C TRP A 59 -5.58 13.08 -13.14
N GLU A 60 -6.10 13.42 -14.32
CA GLU A 60 -6.70 14.73 -14.57
C GLU A 60 -7.79 15.05 -13.54
N LYS A 61 -8.68 14.09 -13.25
CA LYS A 61 -9.72 14.22 -12.21
C LYS A 61 -9.14 14.35 -10.81
N PHE A 62 -8.03 13.67 -10.53
CA PHE A 62 -7.36 13.73 -9.23
C PHE A 62 -6.80 15.11 -8.94
N ILE A 63 -6.16 15.75 -9.95
CA ILE A 63 -5.54 17.06 -9.78
C ILE A 63 -6.44 18.26 -10.13
N GLU A 64 -7.62 18.04 -10.76
CA GLU A 64 -8.49 19.09 -11.31
C GLU A 64 -8.78 20.22 -10.31
N LYS A 65 -9.05 19.86 -9.05
CA LYS A 65 -9.40 20.82 -7.99
C LYS A 65 -8.21 21.34 -7.19
N ILE A 66 -7.01 20.97 -7.56
CA ILE A 66 -5.77 21.48 -6.95
C ILE A 66 -5.25 22.63 -7.81
N PRO A 67 -5.01 23.83 -7.24
CA PRO A 67 -4.37 24.94 -7.93
C PRO A 67 -3.01 24.52 -8.52
N GLU A 68 -2.65 25.12 -9.67
CA GLU A 68 -1.44 24.75 -10.39
C GLU A 68 -0.16 24.94 -9.57
N ASP A 69 -0.11 26.02 -8.80
CA ASP A 69 1.00 26.36 -7.90
C ASP A 69 1.13 25.46 -6.66
N GLU A 70 0.16 24.55 -6.45
CA GLU A 70 0.19 23.55 -5.39
C GLU A 70 0.46 22.13 -5.89
N ARG A 71 0.57 21.90 -7.21
CA ARG A 71 0.66 20.55 -7.80
C ARG A 71 2.03 19.90 -7.68
N ASP A 72 3.04 20.64 -7.29
CA ASP A 72 4.38 20.09 -7.04
C ASP A 72 4.44 19.20 -5.80
N ASP A 73 3.51 19.37 -4.85
CA ASP A 73 3.34 18.51 -3.68
C ASP A 73 1.87 18.21 -3.41
N LEU A 74 1.35 17.19 -4.12
CA LEU A 74 -0.05 16.81 -4.01
C LEU A 74 -0.41 16.24 -2.63
N ILE A 75 0.51 15.59 -1.93
CA ILE A 75 0.27 15.08 -0.57
C ILE A 75 -0.01 16.26 0.35
N ALA A 76 0.80 17.31 0.32
CA ALA A 76 0.59 18.52 1.11
C ALA A 76 -0.65 19.31 0.65
N ALA A 77 -0.91 19.38 -0.66
CA ALA A 77 -2.10 20.04 -1.20
C ALA A 77 -3.39 19.38 -0.73
N PHE A 78 -3.45 18.03 -0.75
CA PHE A 78 -4.59 17.28 -0.20
C PHE A 78 -4.66 17.39 1.32
N HIS A 79 -3.53 17.40 2.03
CA HIS A 79 -3.50 17.56 3.49
C HIS A 79 -4.25 18.81 3.93
N ARG A 80 -3.96 19.96 3.32
CA ARG A 80 -4.63 21.24 3.64
C ARG A 80 -6.16 21.15 3.51
N ARG A 81 -6.65 20.34 2.59
CA ARG A 81 -8.09 20.17 2.31
C ARG A 81 -8.75 19.10 3.18
N LEU A 82 -8.08 17.98 3.36
CA LEU A 82 -8.55 16.88 4.19
C LEU A 82 -8.61 17.22 5.68
N PHE A 83 -7.85 18.24 6.11
CA PHE A 83 -7.80 18.71 7.49
C PHE A 83 -8.22 20.19 7.63
N SER A 84 -9.08 20.67 6.71
CA SER A 84 -9.54 22.06 6.67
C SER A 84 -10.48 22.45 7.81
N GLY A 85 -11.13 21.48 8.46
CA GLY A 85 -12.21 21.71 9.42
C GLY A 85 -13.59 21.93 8.76
N ASP A 86 -13.65 22.03 7.43
CA ASP A 86 -14.92 22.06 6.69
C ASP A 86 -15.25 20.65 6.20
N LEU A 87 -16.28 20.05 6.79
CA LEU A 87 -16.71 18.69 6.48
C LEU A 87 -17.02 18.47 4.99
N ARG A 88 -17.56 19.48 4.30
CA ARG A 88 -17.89 19.36 2.87
C ARG A 88 -16.61 19.28 2.03
N VAL A 89 -15.63 20.10 2.34
CA VAL A 89 -14.32 20.09 1.68
C VAL A 89 -13.61 18.76 1.95
N GLU A 90 -13.58 18.33 3.20
CA GLU A 90 -12.92 17.07 3.60
C GLU A 90 -13.55 15.85 2.90
N ILE A 91 -14.87 15.78 2.80
CA ILE A 91 -15.57 14.71 2.06
C ILE A 91 -15.25 14.78 0.56
N GLN A 92 -15.28 15.97 -0.04
CA GLN A 92 -14.98 16.15 -1.45
C GLN A 92 -13.59 15.64 -1.80
N PHE A 93 -12.58 16.09 -1.09
CA PHE A 93 -11.20 15.68 -1.34
C PHE A 93 -10.91 14.25 -0.91
N GLY A 94 -11.60 13.73 0.10
CA GLY A 94 -11.57 12.32 0.45
C GLY A 94 -12.08 11.40 -0.66
N ARG A 95 -13.17 11.80 -1.34
CA ARG A 95 -13.69 11.06 -2.50
C ARG A 95 -12.74 11.10 -3.70
N ILE A 96 -12.12 12.26 -3.98
CA ILE A 96 -11.14 12.39 -5.06
C ILE A 96 -9.93 11.48 -4.80
N TRP A 97 -9.40 11.48 -3.57
CA TRP A 97 -8.30 10.60 -3.16
C TRP A 97 -8.65 9.12 -3.33
N SER A 98 -9.77 8.68 -2.77
CA SER A 98 -10.24 7.30 -2.88
C SER A 98 -10.52 6.87 -4.32
N ALA A 99 -11.02 7.77 -5.16
CA ALA A 99 -11.30 7.47 -6.56
C ALA A 99 -10.02 7.22 -7.35
N TRP A 100 -8.95 7.99 -7.09
CA TRP A 100 -7.64 7.77 -7.68
C TRP A 100 -7.10 6.37 -7.34
N GLU A 101 -7.11 6.00 -6.07
CA GLU A 101 -6.64 4.67 -5.64
C GLU A 101 -7.49 3.53 -6.20
N THR A 102 -8.81 3.69 -6.18
CA THR A 102 -9.72 2.68 -6.73
C THR A 102 -9.49 2.46 -8.22
N ALA A 103 -9.20 3.51 -8.98
CA ALA A 103 -8.95 3.41 -10.42
C ALA A 103 -7.74 2.53 -10.74
N LEU A 104 -6.72 2.48 -9.86
CA LEU A 104 -5.47 1.75 -10.08
C LEU A 104 -5.40 0.39 -9.38
N ALA A 105 -6.39 0.08 -8.52
CA ALA A 105 -6.32 -1.08 -7.63
C ALA A 105 -6.40 -2.43 -8.37
N SER A 106 -7.12 -2.51 -9.49
CA SER A 106 -7.41 -3.77 -10.18
C SER A 106 -7.15 -3.69 -11.68
N VAL A 107 -6.61 -4.77 -12.25
CA VAL A 107 -6.37 -4.88 -13.71
C VAL A 107 -7.68 -4.86 -14.50
N TYR A 108 -8.72 -5.48 -13.97
CA TYR A 108 -10.03 -5.57 -14.60
C TYR A 108 -11.06 -4.59 -14.02
N SER A 109 -10.59 -3.50 -13.43
CA SER A 109 -11.51 -2.43 -13.01
C SER A 109 -12.13 -1.82 -14.26
N ASP A 110 -13.46 -1.90 -14.36
CA ASP A 110 -14.22 -1.24 -15.43
C ASP A 110 -14.34 0.29 -15.21
N GLY A 111 -13.59 0.83 -14.26
CA GLY A 111 -13.62 2.24 -13.87
C GLY A 111 -14.94 2.67 -13.21
N ARG A 112 -15.87 1.73 -13.01
CA ARG A 112 -17.17 1.95 -12.39
C ARG A 112 -17.18 1.67 -10.90
N GLY A 113 -16.03 1.75 -10.25
CA GLY A 113 -15.98 1.75 -8.80
C GLY A 113 -16.94 2.84 -8.33
N GLY A 114 -18.08 2.43 -7.75
CA GLY A 114 -19.07 3.38 -7.25
C GLY A 114 -18.39 4.36 -6.29
N GLU A 115 -18.91 5.60 -6.21
CA GLU A 115 -18.38 6.55 -5.24
C GLU A 115 -18.34 5.91 -3.86
N ALA A 116 -17.17 5.90 -3.24
CA ALA A 116 -17.05 5.43 -1.87
C ALA A 116 -17.99 6.23 -0.94
N PRO A 117 -18.65 5.58 0.02
CA PRO A 117 -19.46 6.30 1.01
C PRO A 117 -18.65 7.45 1.63
N SER A 118 -19.28 8.61 1.84
CA SER A 118 -18.62 9.85 2.26
C SER A 118 -17.74 9.68 3.49
N ASP A 119 -18.25 9.00 4.51
CA ASP A 119 -17.53 8.80 5.76
C ASP A 119 -16.33 7.86 5.59
N TYR A 120 -16.48 6.81 4.78
CA TYR A 120 -15.39 5.92 4.43
C TYR A 120 -14.29 6.67 3.66
N ALA A 121 -14.64 7.34 2.57
CA ALA A 121 -13.69 8.06 1.73
C ALA A 121 -12.90 9.12 2.51
N ARG A 122 -13.61 9.90 3.34
CA ARG A 122 -12.99 10.90 4.21
C ARG A 122 -12.02 10.27 5.21
N THR A 123 -12.45 9.22 5.92
CA THR A 123 -11.63 8.56 6.94
C THR A 123 -10.41 7.89 6.33
N PHE A 124 -10.60 7.17 5.23
CA PHE A 124 -9.55 6.51 4.47
C PHE A 124 -8.48 7.51 4.00
N ALA A 125 -8.88 8.54 3.27
CA ALA A 125 -7.96 9.55 2.74
C ALA A 125 -7.22 10.31 3.85
N ARG A 126 -7.89 10.65 4.95
CA ARG A 126 -7.26 11.34 6.09
C ARG A 126 -6.22 10.44 6.77
N LEU A 127 -6.53 9.16 6.95
CA LEU A 127 -5.61 8.22 7.59
C LEU A 127 -4.34 8.06 6.75
N GLU A 128 -4.47 7.79 5.46
CA GLU A 128 -3.31 7.62 4.58
C GLU A 128 -2.50 8.90 4.43
N ASN A 129 -3.16 10.01 4.12
CA ASN A 129 -2.50 11.29 3.96
C ASN A 129 -1.76 11.72 5.25
N HIS A 130 -2.33 11.43 6.44
CA HIS A 130 -1.65 11.68 7.70
C HIS A 130 -0.33 10.91 7.81
N TYR A 131 -0.30 9.66 7.41
CA TYR A 131 0.95 8.90 7.40
C TYR A 131 1.92 9.41 6.34
N PHE A 132 1.44 9.73 5.14
CA PHE A 132 2.30 10.13 4.04
C PHE A 132 2.94 11.50 4.25
N ILE A 133 2.20 12.50 4.73
CA ILE A 133 2.75 13.82 5.04
C ILE A 133 3.79 13.79 6.17
N ASN A 134 3.72 12.79 7.04
CA ASN A 134 4.67 12.56 8.13
C ASN A 134 5.72 11.49 7.80
N ASN A 135 5.92 11.16 6.52
CA ASN A 135 6.88 10.14 6.06
C ASN A 135 6.72 8.78 6.77
N GLY A 136 5.47 8.38 7.11
CA GLY A 136 5.18 7.15 7.86
C GLY A 136 5.78 7.11 9.26
N PHE A 137 6.20 8.24 9.79
CA PHE A 137 6.96 8.37 11.05
C PHE A 137 8.26 7.55 11.05
N LEU A 138 8.84 7.35 9.87
CA LEU A 138 10.15 6.72 9.71
C LEU A 138 11.27 7.74 9.90
N ASP A 139 12.41 7.31 10.44
CA ASP A 139 13.56 8.18 10.73
C ASP A 139 14.27 8.64 9.45
N HIS A 140 14.25 7.79 8.40
CA HIS A 140 14.87 8.10 7.10
C HIS A 140 14.25 7.27 5.97
N ASP A 141 14.41 7.75 4.75
CA ASP A 141 13.99 7.04 3.54
C ASP A 141 14.73 5.69 3.39
N GLY A 142 13.99 4.63 3.02
CA GLY A 142 14.54 3.27 2.90
C GLY A 142 14.79 2.52 4.22
N GLN A 143 14.38 3.06 5.37
CA GLN A 143 14.60 2.45 6.69
C GLN A 143 14.17 0.98 6.75
N ILE A 144 13.00 0.65 6.20
CA ILE A 144 12.46 -0.71 6.24
C ILE A 144 13.40 -1.68 5.52
N LEU A 145 13.84 -1.33 4.31
CA LEU A 145 14.74 -2.18 3.54
C LEU A 145 16.12 -2.34 4.19
N ASN A 146 16.62 -1.25 4.79
CA ASN A 146 17.90 -1.23 5.49
C ASN A 146 17.90 -2.07 6.79
N ALA A 147 16.73 -2.25 7.41
CA ALA A 147 16.59 -3.00 8.66
C ALA A 147 16.16 -4.47 8.47
N MET A 148 16.16 -4.99 7.24
CA MET A 148 15.68 -6.36 6.93
C MET A 148 16.49 -7.47 7.59
N GLU A 149 17.74 -7.25 7.95
CA GLU A 149 18.57 -8.22 8.69
C GLU A 149 17.91 -8.64 10.02
N ARG A 150 17.18 -7.73 10.67
CA ARG A 150 16.51 -8.00 11.95
C ARG A 150 15.45 -9.09 11.85
N ILE A 151 14.85 -9.27 10.68
CA ILE A 151 13.77 -10.23 10.43
C ILE A 151 14.12 -11.28 9.38
N ALA A 152 15.38 -11.34 8.94
CA ALA A 152 15.86 -12.29 7.94
C ALA A 152 15.62 -13.77 8.33
N HIS A 153 15.53 -14.05 9.63
CA HIS A 153 15.28 -15.38 10.19
C HIS A 153 13.79 -15.77 10.22
N ILE A 154 12.87 -14.82 10.07
CA ILE A 154 11.41 -15.06 10.12
C ILE A 154 10.94 -15.59 8.77
N PRO A 155 10.19 -16.71 8.72
CA PRO A 155 9.55 -17.16 7.50
C PRO A 155 8.51 -16.16 6.99
N GLY A 156 8.46 -15.94 5.66
CA GLY A 156 7.50 -15.02 5.11
C GLY A 156 7.13 -15.28 3.66
N TRP A 157 6.03 -14.71 3.27
CA TRP A 157 5.52 -14.73 1.89
C TRP A 157 5.17 -13.32 1.44
N ILE A 158 5.48 -13.06 0.19
CA ILE A 158 5.02 -11.87 -0.51
C ILE A 158 4.14 -12.32 -1.67
N VAL A 159 2.88 -11.87 -1.70
CA VAL A 159 1.97 -12.07 -2.84
C VAL A 159 1.82 -10.73 -3.56
N GLN A 160 2.36 -10.65 -4.79
CA GLN A 160 2.47 -9.40 -5.53
C GLN A 160 1.83 -9.53 -6.91
N GLY A 161 0.96 -8.59 -7.27
CA GLY A 161 0.43 -8.49 -8.62
C GLY A 161 1.49 -7.97 -9.60
N ARG A 162 1.58 -8.58 -10.80
CA ARG A 162 2.51 -8.13 -11.83
C ARG A 162 2.20 -6.71 -12.33
N TYR A 163 0.92 -6.37 -12.38
CA TYR A 163 0.40 -5.08 -12.85
C TYR A 163 -0.09 -4.20 -11.70
N ASP A 164 0.50 -4.36 -10.52
CA ASP A 164 0.22 -3.49 -9.39
C ASP A 164 0.73 -2.07 -9.70
N MET A 165 -0.21 -1.15 -9.89
CA MET A 165 0.08 0.24 -10.25
C MET A 165 0.09 1.17 -9.03
N ILE A 166 -0.34 0.68 -7.88
CA ILE A 166 -0.23 1.39 -6.60
C ILE A 166 1.15 1.14 -5.99
N CYS A 167 1.50 -0.14 -5.82
CA CYS A 167 2.80 -0.58 -5.29
C CYS A 167 3.52 -1.43 -6.34
N PRO A 168 4.30 -0.82 -7.24
CA PRO A 168 4.96 -1.55 -8.32
C PRO A 168 5.81 -2.73 -7.82
N PRO A 169 5.86 -3.85 -8.56
CA PRO A 169 6.50 -5.09 -8.12
C PRO A 169 8.01 -4.97 -7.88
N LYS A 170 8.62 -3.85 -8.25
CA LYS A 170 10.04 -3.56 -7.98
C LYS A 170 10.37 -3.70 -6.50
N THR A 171 9.60 -3.04 -5.63
CA THR A 171 9.80 -3.08 -4.17
C THR A 171 9.69 -4.51 -3.62
N ALA A 172 8.69 -5.29 -4.05
CA ALA A 172 8.54 -6.68 -3.64
C ALA A 172 9.74 -7.55 -4.04
N ILE A 173 10.30 -7.32 -5.24
CA ILE A 173 11.50 -8.02 -5.72
C ILE A 173 12.73 -7.59 -4.91
N GLU A 174 12.91 -6.31 -4.63
CA GLU A 174 14.03 -5.81 -3.84
C GLU A 174 13.99 -6.37 -2.41
N LEU A 175 12.81 -6.35 -1.79
CA LEU A 175 12.60 -6.90 -0.45
C LEU A 175 12.91 -8.40 -0.40
N SER A 176 12.44 -9.17 -1.38
CA SER A 176 12.67 -10.62 -1.43
C SER A 176 14.16 -11.01 -1.58
N LYS A 177 14.96 -10.16 -2.21
CA LYS A 177 16.41 -10.42 -2.38
C LYS A 177 17.20 -10.33 -1.06
N VAL A 178 16.74 -9.52 -0.13
CA VAL A 178 17.38 -9.30 1.18
C VAL A 178 16.69 -10.06 2.31
N TRP A 179 15.69 -10.87 1.99
CA TRP A 179 14.93 -11.68 2.93
C TRP A 179 15.05 -13.19 2.60
N PRO A 180 16.07 -13.89 3.12
CA PRO A 180 16.39 -15.27 2.71
C PRO A 180 15.27 -16.29 2.93
N LYS A 181 14.39 -16.07 3.90
CA LYS A 181 13.24 -16.93 4.20
C LYS A 181 11.92 -16.46 3.56
N CYS A 182 12.01 -15.60 2.57
CA CYS A 182 10.84 -15.10 1.83
C CYS A 182 10.56 -15.95 0.58
N ASP A 183 9.30 -16.32 0.40
CA ASP A 183 8.77 -16.90 -0.84
C ASP A 183 7.93 -15.85 -1.58
N LEU A 184 8.49 -15.30 -2.67
CA LEU A 184 7.80 -14.30 -3.50
C LEU A 184 6.90 -14.98 -4.55
N LYS A 185 5.62 -14.75 -4.46
CA LYS A 185 4.58 -15.18 -5.40
C LYS A 185 4.17 -14.02 -6.31
N MET A 186 4.71 -13.99 -7.53
CA MET A 186 4.34 -13.01 -8.54
C MET A 186 3.11 -13.48 -9.31
N ILE A 187 1.97 -12.82 -9.15
CA ILE A 187 0.70 -13.16 -9.82
C ILE A 187 0.63 -12.45 -11.16
N LYS A 188 0.69 -13.23 -12.25
CA LYS A 188 0.91 -12.72 -13.62
C LYS A 188 -0.14 -11.72 -14.11
N ASN A 189 -1.42 -11.96 -13.81
CA ASN A 189 -2.57 -11.19 -14.32
C ASN A 189 -3.32 -10.50 -13.19
N ALA A 190 -2.62 -9.89 -12.26
CA ALA A 190 -3.23 -9.22 -11.12
C ALA A 190 -2.60 -7.85 -10.88
N GLY A 191 -3.41 -6.94 -10.36
CA GLY A 191 -3.04 -5.64 -9.84
C GLY A 191 -2.82 -5.65 -8.34
N HIS A 192 -3.25 -4.56 -7.70
CA HIS A 192 -3.05 -4.34 -6.26
C HIS A 192 -4.09 -5.04 -5.39
N ALA A 193 -5.36 -5.10 -5.84
CA ALA A 193 -6.47 -5.50 -4.98
C ALA A 193 -6.35 -6.93 -4.47
N MET A 194 -6.62 -7.13 -3.17
CA MET A 194 -6.68 -8.46 -2.55
C MET A 194 -7.78 -9.34 -3.15
N SER A 195 -8.82 -8.73 -3.69
CA SER A 195 -9.95 -9.41 -4.33
C SER A 195 -9.63 -9.98 -5.71
N GLU A 196 -8.48 -9.65 -6.31
CA GLU A 196 -8.05 -10.26 -7.56
C GLU A 196 -7.91 -11.79 -7.39
N PRO A 197 -8.53 -12.62 -8.26
CA PRO A 197 -8.65 -14.06 -8.02
C PRO A 197 -7.32 -14.77 -7.75
N GLY A 198 -6.27 -14.43 -8.49
CA GLY A 198 -4.94 -15.01 -8.29
C GLY A 198 -4.29 -14.60 -6.96
N ILE A 199 -4.52 -13.37 -6.52
CA ILE A 199 -4.04 -12.86 -5.23
C ILE A 199 -4.74 -13.60 -4.09
N SER A 200 -6.08 -13.58 -4.07
CA SER A 200 -6.87 -14.20 -2.99
C SER A 200 -6.60 -15.70 -2.87
N VAL A 201 -6.54 -16.42 -3.99
CA VAL A 201 -6.25 -17.86 -3.99
C VAL A 201 -4.87 -18.17 -3.38
N GLU A 202 -3.85 -17.41 -3.73
CA GLU A 202 -2.50 -17.66 -3.20
C GLU A 202 -2.41 -17.29 -1.71
N LEU A 203 -3.04 -16.21 -1.28
CA LEU A 203 -3.10 -15.84 0.13
C LEU A 203 -3.79 -16.92 0.98
N VAL A 204 -4.93 -17.46 0.52
CA VAL A 204 -5.63 -18.56 1.22
C VAL A 204 -4.73 -19.79 1.32
N LYS A 205 -4.08 -20.21 0.23
CA LYS A 205 -3.14 -21.35 0.27
C LYS A 205 -2.01 -21.18 1.27
N ILE A 206 -1.46 -19.97 1.39
CA ILE A 206 -0.42 -19.67 2.35
C ILE A 206 -0.96 -19.78 3.78
N MET A 207 -2.12 -19.19 4.04
CA MET A 207 -2.77 -19.26 5.37
C MET A 207 -3.11 -20.70 5.78
N ASP A 208 -3.65 -21.51 4.86
CA ASP A 208 -3.92 -22.94 5.11
C ASP A 208 -2.63 -23.71 5.43
N ARG A 209 -1.55 -23.44 4.70
CA ARG A 209 -0.23 -24.07 4.97
C ARG A 209 0.27 -23.75 6.36
N ILE A 210 0.18 -22.49 6.79
CA ILE A 210 0.61 -22.06 8.14
C ILE A 210 -0.27 -22.76 9.19
N ALA A 211 -1.58 -22.73 9.03
CA ALA A 211 -2.51 -23.36 9.95
C ALA A 211 -2.29 -24.88 10.12
N LEU A 212 -1.85 -25.57 9.06
CA LEU A 212 -1.55 -27.00 9.07
C LEU A 212 -0.15 -27.33 9.63
N SER A 213 0.78 -26.37 9.62
CA SER A 213 2.14 -26.59 10.12
C SER A 213 2.29 -26.34 11.62
N ASP A 214 1.35 -25.64 12.24
CA ASP A 214 1.34 -25.33 13.67
C ASP A 214 0.63 -26.41 14.52
N TYR A 215 0.26 -27.54 13.92
CA TYR A 215 -0.26 -28.76 14.54
C TYR A 215 0.66 -29.96 14.20
#